data_19ab94862f30829ebf0cf1d3a0e03712
#
_entry.id   19ab94862f30829ebf0cf1d3a0e03712
#
_cell.length_a   1.000
_cell.length_b   1.000
_cell.length_c   1.000
_cell.angle_alpha   90.00
_cell.angle_beta   90.00
_cell.angle_gamma   90.00
#
_symmetry.space_group_name_H-M   'P 1'
#
loop_
_entity.id
_entity.type
_entity.pdbx_description
1 polymer ?
#
loop_
_entity_poly.entity_id
_entity_poly.type
_entity_poly.pdbx_seq_one_letter_code
_entity_poly.pdbx_strand_id
1 'polypeptide(L)'
;WNFDPFELRDCMESPLVFIGLAVFGQRDFGAELPLNRTKLVAFLRACDDGYKDVPYHCATHAADVTQSTHFLLKTAGLERHLSQTQVLAMLLAVVVHDLGHVGVNNAFLVHSRHELAIRYNDTSVLENMHIANAFSLIEHGEGTHDLFDRFEGAARNRVRKVSKCGLSIVCQSASVPAGVHAYSPNFSLSLLSLSYSAFQLMIALVVATDMAHHNTVMQSFKNEIHSSSQLER
;
A
#
# COMPACT_ATOMS: atom_id res chain seq x y z
N TRP A 1 13.43 12.74 10.89
CA TRP A 1 12.26 13.62 10.69
C TRP A 1 12.56 14.92 9.93
N ASN A 2 13.82 15.32 9.81
CA ASN A 2 14.23 16.53 9.07
C ASN A 2 14.50 16.26 7.57
N PHE A 3 13.88 15.23 7.00
CA PHE A 3 13.96 14.95 5.58
C PHE A 3 13.06 15.92 4.80
N ASP A 4 13.62 16.53 3.74
CA ASP A 4 12.90 17.38 2.80
C ASP A 4 12.87 16.70 1.43
N PRO A 5 11.71 16.21 0.97
CA PRO A 5 11.59 15.56 -0.32
C PRO A 5 11.79 16.52 -1.50
N PHE A 6 11.58 17.82 -1.30
CA PHE A 6 11.74 18.82 -2.36
C PHE A 6 13.22 19.13 -2.59
N GLU A 7 14.02 19.26 -1.52
CA GLU A 7 15.48 19.36 -1.67
C GLU A 7 16.04 18.15 -2.41
N LEU A 8 15.55 16.95 -2.09
CA LEU A 8 15.97 15.73 -2.78
C LEU A 8 15.59 15.75 -4.26
N ARG A 9 14.38 16.16 -4.60
CA ARG A 9 13.90 16.30 -5.98
C ARG A 9 14.78 17.30 -6.77
N ASP A 10 15.19 18.39 -6.14
CA ASP A 10 16.00 19.42 -6.81
C ASP A 10 17.45 18.94 -7.05
N CYS A 11 17.88 17.90 -6.32
CA CYS A 11 19.21 17.30 -6.45
C CYS A 11 19.25 16.07 -7.36
N MET A 12 18.12 15.44 -7.70
CA MET A 12 18.10 14.18 -8.47
C MET A 12 16.80 13.97 -9.23
N GLU A 13 16.92 13.24 -10.35
CA GLU A 13 15.79 12.98 -11.26
C GLU A 13 14.72 12.06 -10.67
N SER A 14 15.10 11.10 -9.81
CA SER A 14 14.22 10.03 -9.32
C SER A 14 14.30 9.88 -7.79
N PRO A 15 13.67 10.78 -7.02
CA PRO A 15 13.65 10.72 -5.56
C PRO A 15 13.08 9.41 -5.01
N LEU A 16 12.02 8.89 -5.63
CA LEU A 16 11.37 7.63 -5.21
C LEU A 16 12.33 6.44 -5.35
N VAL A 17 13.06 6.34 -6.44
CA VAL A 17 14.05 5.27 -6.65
C VAL A 17 15.13 5.34 -5.58
N PHE A 18 15.67 6.53 -5.30
CA PHE A 18 16.72 6.72 -4.33
C PHE A 18 16.26 6.33 -2.91
N ILE A 19 15.13 6.86 -2.48
CA ILE A 19 14.56 6.56 -1.15
C ILE A 19 14.16 5.08 -1.06
N GLY A 20 13.52 4.53 -2.09
CA GLY A 20 13.18 3.11 -2.13
C GLY A 20 14.40 2.22 -1.95
N LEU A 21 15.47 2.46 -2.70
CA LEU A 21 16.71 1.68 -2.58
C LEU A 21 17.37 1.84 -1.21
N ALA A 22 17.36 3.04 -0.64
CA ALA A 22 17.90 3.29 0.69
C ALA A 22 17.09 2.53 1.77
N VAL A 23 15.76 2.56 1.68
CA VAL A 23 14.85 1.93 2.65
C VAL A 23 14.88 0.40 2.57
N PHE A 24 14.78 -0.16 1.36
CA PHE A 24 14.83 -1.61 1.16
C PHE A 24 16.25 -2.17 1.37
N GLY A 25 17.29 -1.41 1.00
CA GLY A 25 18.68 -1.83 1.15
C GLY A 25 19.17 -1.94 2.59
N GLN A 26 18.51 -1.27 3.54
CA GLN A 26 18.79 -1.37 4.97
C GLN A 26 18.13 -2.58 5.65
N ARG A 27 17.41 -3.42 4.89
CA ARG A 27 16.63 -4.51 5.43
C ARG A 27 17.06 -5.84 4.85
N ASP A 28 17.14 -6.83 5.74
CA ASP A 28 17.20 -8.24 5.38
C ASP A 28 15.84 -8.86 5.66
N PHE A 29 15.12 -9.20 4.61
CA PHE A 29 13.82 -9.88 4.72
C PHE A 29 13.96 -11.40 4.91
N GLY A 30 15.20 -11.91 4.98
CA GLY A 30 15.50 -13.31 5.19
C GLY A 30 15.25 -14.21 3.97
N ALA A 31 15.53 -15.49 4.15
CA ALA A 31 15.43 -16.49 3.08
C ALA A 31 13.99 -16.75 2.63
N GLU A 32 12.99 -16.44 3.46
CA GLU A 32 11.57 -16.62 3.14
C GLU A 32 11.02 -15.58 2.17
N LEU A 33 11.67 -14.41 2.09
CA LEU A 33 11.28 -13.30 1.24
C LEU A 33 12.47 -12.83 0.38
N PRO A 34 12.96 -13.66 -0.55
CA PRO A 34 14.19 -13.45 -1.28
C PRO A 34 14.02 -12.39 -2.39
N LEU A 35 14.04 -11.11 -2.02
CA LEU A 35 13.94 -10.03 -3.00
C LEU A 35 15.17 -10.00 -3.92
N ASN A 36 14.92 -9.98 -5.21
CA ASN A 36 15.95 -9.76 -6.21
C ASN A 36 16.25 -8.26 -6.34
N ARG A 37 17.47 -7.85 -5.95
CA ARG A 37 17.86 -6.44 -5.95
C ARG A 37 17.78 -5.79 -7.33
N THR A 38 18.15 -6.50 -8.38
CA THR A 38 18.06 -5.98 -9.74
C THR A 38 16.61 -5.72 -10.15
N LYS A 39 15.72 -6.65 -9.82
CA LYS A 39 14.28 -6.49 -10.08
C LYS A 39 13.64 -5.41 -9.21
N LEU A 40 14.10 -5.25 -7.97
CA LEU A 40 13.67 -4.15 -7.12
C LEU A 40 14.04 -2.79 -7.72
N VAL A 41 15.25 -2.62 -8.22
CA VAL A 41 15.67 -1.39 -8.93
C VAL A 41 14.77 -1.13 -10.14
N ALA A 42 14.54 -2.15 -10.95
CA ALA A 42 13.70 -2.04 -12.14
C ALA A 42 12.24 -1.71 -11.79
N PHE A 43 11.70 -2.35 -10.75
CA PHE A 43 10.36 -2.07 -10.23
C PHE A 43 10.22 -0.63 -9.71
N LEU A 44 11.17 -0.15 -8.89
CA LEU A 44 11.13 1.21 -8.36
C LEU A 44 11.22 2.26 -9.49
N ARG A 45 12.02 2.01 -10.52
CA ARG A 45 12.07 2.88 -11.71
C ARG A 45 10.74 2.88 -12.45
N ALA A 46 10.18 1.70 -12.70
CA ALA A 46 8.87 1.59 -13.35
C ALA A 46 7.75 2.25 -12.56
N CYS A 47 7.82 2.23 -11.22
CA CYS A 47 6.90 2.99 -10.38
C CYS A 47 7.12 4.50 -10.53
N ASP A 48 8.37 4.98 -10.45
CA ASP A 48 8.71 6.39 -10.61
C ASP A 48 8.21 6.94 -11.95
N ASP A 49 8.48 6.22 -13.05
CA ASP A 49 8.01 6.55 -14.41
C ASP A 49 6.48 6.48 -14.54
N GLY A 50 5.81 5.65 -13.74
CA GLY A 50 4.36 5.48 -13.71
C GLY A 50 3.61 6.55 -12.93
N TYR A 51 4.29 7.31 -12.07
CA TYR A 51 3.71 8.48 -11.43
C TYR A 51 3.57 9.62 -12.44
N LYS A 52 2.42 10.30 -12.42
CA LYS A 52 2.16 11.43 -13.30
C LYS A 52 2.68 12.73 -12.70
N ASP A 53 2.98 13.68 -13.58
CA ASP A 53 3.31 15.06 -13.17
C ASP A 53 2.03 15.80 -12.78
N VAL A 54 1.58 15.53 -11.54
CA VAL A 54 0.45 16.20 -10.91
C VAL A 54 0.94 16.96 -9.68
N PRO A 55 0.24 18.03 -9.24
CA PRO A 55 0.77 18.94 -8.22
C PRO A 55 1.14 18.29 -6.88
N TYR A 56 0.44 17.21 -6.47
CA TYR A 56 0.64 16.61 -5.16
C TYR A 56 0.94 15.10 -5.25
N HIS A 57 0.07 14.29 -5.86
CA HIS A 57 0.17 12.81 -5.88
C HIS A 57 1.16 12.34 -6.95
N CYS A 58 2.40 12.80 -6.84
CA CYS A 58 3.53 12.52 -7.77
C CYS A 58 4.61 11.66 -7.11
N ALA A 59 5.66 11.30 -7.84
CA ALA A 59 6.76 10.47 -7.34
C ALA A 59 7.46 11.07 -6.10
N THR A 60 7.54 12.41 -6.00
CA THR A 60 8.12 13.10 -4.83
C THR A 60 7.28 12.84 -3.56
N HIS A 61 5.95 12.88 -3.67
CA HIS A 61 5.06 12.52 -2.57
C HIS A 61 5.22 11.05 -2.15
N ALA A 62 5.31 10.14 -3.12
CA ALA A 62 5.55 8.73 -2.83
C ALA A 62 6.90 8.50 -2.12
N ALA A 63 7.94 9.24 -2.49
CA ALA A 63 9.24 9.22 -1.80
C ALA A 63 9.13 9.70 -0.35
N ASP A 64 8.39 10.79 -0.09
CA ASP A 64 8.14 11.32 1.25
C ASP A 64 7.39 10.32 2.13
N VAL A 65 6.28 9.75 1.62
CA VAL A 65 5.50 8.75 2.35
C VAL A 65 6.32 7.48 2.62
N THR A 66 7.17 7.07 1.69
CA THR A 66 8.08 5.92 1.86
C THR A 66 9.11 6.18 2.97
N GLN A 67 9.72 7.37 2.99
CA GLN A 67 10.68 7.77 4.04
C GLN A 67 9.99 7.91 5.40
N SER A 68 8.85 8.57 5.46
CA SER A 68 8.07 8.75 6.69
C SER A 68 7.65 7.40 7.30
N THR A 69 7.20 6.47 6.47
CA THR A 69 6.88 5.11 6.89
C THR A 69 8.11 4.37 7.42
N HIS A 70 9.26 4.49 6.74
CA HIS A 70 10.51 3.92 7.23
C HIS A 70 10.89 4.49 8.60
N PHE A 71 10.76 5.80 8.79
CA PHE A 71 11.02 6.45 10.08
C PHE A 71 10.12 5.88 11.18
N LEU A 72 8.82 5.73 10.95
CA LEU A 72 7.89 5.15 11.91
C LEU A 72 8.22 3.69 12.23
N LEU A 73 8.57 2.90 11.24
CA LEU A 73 8.97 1.50 11.43
C LEU A 73 10.22 1.38 12.31
N LYS A 74 11.27 2.15 12.02
CA LYS A 74 12.58 2.07 12.68
C LYS A 74 12.62 2.88 13.97
N THR A 75 12.37 4.18 13.89
CA THR A 75 12.62 5.13 14.98
C THR A 75 11.52 5.09 16.04
N ALA A 76 10.24 4.99 15.62
CA ALA A 76 9.14 4.77 16.55
C ALA A 76 9.04 3.31 17.02
N GLY A 77 9.83 2.41 16.43
CA GLY A 77 9.93 1.01 16.86
C GLY A 77 8.71 0.16 16.48
N LEU A 78 7.88 0.59 15.54
CA LEU A 78 6.69 -0.14 15.10
C LEU A 78 7.05 -1.51 14.51
N GLU A 79 8.21 -1.62 13.85
CA GLU A 79 8.70 -2.87 13.24
C GLU A 79 8.80 -4.04 14.23
N ARG A 80 8.98 -3.78 15.53
CA ARG A 80 9.04 -4.83 16.56
C ARG A 80 7.74 -5.61 16.72
N HIS A 81 6.63 -5.05 16.26
CA HIS A 81 5.29 -5.63 16.34
C HIS A 81 4.82 -6.25 15.04
N LEU A 82 5.65 -6.23 13.99
CA LEU A 82 5.31 -6.65 12.64
C LEU A 82 6.20 -7.83 12.20
N SER A 83 5.63 -8.75 11.43
CA SER A 83 6.41 -9.75 10.71
C SER A 83 7.15 -9.12 9.52
N GLN A 84 8.21 -9.77 9.03
CA GLN A 84 8.95 -9.30 7.86
C GLN A 84 8.04 -9.19 6.61
N THR A 85 7.07 -10.09 6.48
CA THR A 85 6.04 -10.02 5.41
C THR A 85 5.19 -8.75 5.52
N GLN A 86 4.78 -8.36 6.73
CA GLN A 86 4.01 -7.16 6.97
C GLN A 86 4.82 -5.90 6.69
N VAL A 87 6.09 -5.88 7.11
CA VAL A 87 7.01 -4.78 6.81
C VAL A 87 7.23 -4.63 5.31
N LEU A 88 7.48 -5.74 4.60
CA LEU A 88 7.64 -5.74 3.15
C LEU A 88 6.38 -5.20 2.45
N ALA A 89 5.21 -5.72 2.82
CA ALA A 89 3.93 -5.30 2.24
C ALA A 89 3.66 -3.81 2.48
N MET A 90 3.93 -3.32 3.68
CA MET A 90 3.77 -1.90 4.03
C MET A 90 4.69 -1.01 3.18
N LEU A 91 5.96 -1.40 3.02
CA LEU A 91 6.91 -0.63 2.20
C LEU A 91 6.55 -0.67 0.71
N LEU A 92 6.08 -1.80 0.18
CA LEU A 92 5.61 -1.87 -1.20
C LEU A 92 4.31 -1.06 -1.38
N ALA A 93 3.39 -1.12 -0.44
CA ALA A 93 2.14 -0.38 -0.49
C ALA A 93 2.39 1.13 -0.59
N VAL A 94 3.27 1.69 0.23
CA VAL A 94 3.54 3.14 0.22
C VAL A 94 4.30 3.59 -1.03
N VAL A 95 5.07 2.72 -1.67
CA VAL A 95 5.72 3.02 -2.96
C VAL A 95 4.69 3.17 -4.08
N VAL A 96 3.55 2.47 -4.01
CA VAL A 96 2.58 2.40 -5.12
C VAL A 96 1.22 3.03 -4.80
N HIS A 97 1.03 3.59 -3.60
CA HIS A 97 -0.30 3.96 -3.10
C HIS A 97 -1.06 4.97 -3.97
N ASP A 98 -0.33 5.80 -4.73
CA ASP A 98 -0.87 6.80 -5.66
C ASP A 98 -0.38 6.60 -7.10
N LEU A 99 0.08 5.40 -7.45
CA LEU A 99 0.67 5.11 -8.76
C LEU A 99 -0.30 5.38 -9.92
N GLY A 100 0.04 6.35 -10.77
CA GLY A 100 -0.76 6.76 -11.91
C GLY A 100 -1.90 7.72 -11.57
N HIS A 101 -1.90 8.33 -10.38
CA HIS A 101 -2.93 9.27 -9.92
C HIS A 101 -3.19 10.37 -10.95
N VAL A 102 -4.47 10.65 -11.22
CA VAL A 102 -4.92 11.55 -12.30
C VAL A 102 -5.16 12.99 -11.87
N GLY A 103 -4.83 13.34 -10.63
CA GLY A 103 -4.91 14.70 -10.11
C GLY A 103 -6.31 15.13 -9.63
N VAL A 104 -7.29 14.23 -9.63
CA VAL A 104 -8.66 14.48 -9.15
C VAL A 104 -9.09 13.38 -8.18
N ASN A 105 -10.07 13.64 -7.32
CA ASN A 105 -10.53 12.67 -6.32
C ASN A 105 -11.61 11.70 -6.87
N ASN A 106 -11.93 10.68 -6.09
CA ASN A 106 -12.94 9.67 -6.44
C ASN A 106 -14.31 10.29 -6.72
N ALA A 107 -14.74 11.29 -5.93
CA ALA A 107 -16.03 11.95 -6.12
C ALA A 107 -16.13 12.64 -7.48
N PHE A 108 -15.06 13.29 -7.94
CA PHE A 108 -15.02 13.89 -9.26
C PHE A 108 -15.12 12.83 -10.36
N LEU A 109 -14.38 11.73 -10.25
CA LEU A 109 -14.40 10.64 -11.23
C LEU A 109 -15.80 10.03 -11.36
N VAL A 110 -16.47 9.79 -10.24
CA VAL A 110 -17.83 9.25 -10.21
C VAL A 110 -18.84 10.24 -10.82
N HIS A 111 -18.82 11.50 -10.40
CA HIS A 111 -19.73 12.53 -10.91
C HIS A 111 -19.56 12.78 -12.41
N SER A 112 -18.31 12.78 -12.89
CA SER A 112 -18.00 12.97 -14.32
C SER A 112 -18.23 11.71 -15.16
N ARG A 113 -18.62 10.60 -14.55
CA ARG A 113 -18.77 9.29 -15.22
C ARG A 113 -17.49 8.89 -15.96
N HIS A 114 -16.34 9.15 -15.35
CA HIS A 114 -15.05 8.82 -15.93
C HIS A 114 -14.91 7.32 -16.15
N GLU A 115 -14.15 6.90 -17.17
CA GLU A 115 -13.95 5.48 -17.49
C GLU A 115 -13.43 4.64 -16.32
N LEU A 116 -12.60 5.23 -15.46
CA LEU A 116 -12.11 4.57 -14.25
C LEU A 116 -13.24 4.30 -13.25
N ALA A 117 -14.18 5.24 -13.08
CA ALA A 117 -15.34 5.04 -12.20
C ALA A 117 -16.20 3.89 -12.70
N ILE A 118 -16.48 3.84 -14.01
CA ILE A 118 -17.18 2.72 -14.64
C ILE A 118 -16.43 1.41 -14.46
N ARG A 119 -15.11 1.41 -14.68
CA ARG A 119 -14.25 0.22 -14.57
C ARG A 119 -14.25 -0.37 -13.17
N TYR A 120 -14.28 0.47 -12.14
CA TYR A 120 -14.18 0.08 -10.74
C TYR A 120 -15.52 0.21 -9.98
N ASN A 121 -16.63 0.34 -10.71
CA ASN A 121 -18.00 0.36 -10.17
C ASN A 121 -18.19 1.41 -9.07
N ASP A 122 -17.65 2.61 -9.28
CA ASP A 122 -17.71 3.76 -8.36
C ASP A 122 -17.14 3.52 -6.94
N THR A 123 -16.36 2.43 -6.76
CA THR A 123 -15.85 2.02 -5.45
C THR A 123 -14.34 2.16 -5.39
N SER A 124 -13.83 3.01 -4.47
CA SER A 124 -12.39 3.26 -4.29
C SER A 124 -11.64 3.30 -5.61
N VAL A 125 -12.11 4.15 -6.53
CA VAL A 125 -11.75 4.14 -7.95
C VAL A 125 -10.25 4.30 -8.16
N LEU A 126 -9.67 5.29 -7.49
CA LEU A 126 -8.24 5.59 -7.59
C LEU A 126 -7.40 4.49 -6.95
N GLU A 127 -7.75 4.03 -5.78
CA GLU A 127 -7.02 3.02 -5.02
C GLU A 127 -7.00 1.68 -5.77
N ASN A 128 -8.13 1.29 -6.36
CA ASN A 128 -8.19 0.12 -7.24
C ASN A 128 -7.32 0.28 -8.48
N MET A 129 -7.27 1.48 -9.06
CA MET A 129 -6.39 1.78 -10.20
C MET A 129 -4.91 1.71 -9.80
N HIS A 130 -4.51 2.29 -8.68
CA HIS A 130 -3.13 2.26 -8.20
C HIS A 130 -2.62 0.84 -8.03
N ILE A 131 -3.43 0.00 -7.39
CA ILE A 131 -3.12 -1.43 -7.21
C ILE A 131 -3.08 -2.16 -8.55
N ALA A 132 -4.02 -1.92 -9.46
CA ALA A 132 -4.02 -2.55 -10.77
C ALA A 132 -2.77 -2.17 -11.58
N ASN A 133 -2.35 -0.91 -11.52
CA ASN A 133 -1.12 -0.44 -12.16
C ASN A 133 0.11 -1.14 -11.56
N ALA A 134 0.21 -1.21 -10.23
CA ALA A 134 1.32 -1.87 -9.55
C ALA A 134 1.44 -3.35 -9.93
N PHE A 135 0.33 -4.09 -9.95
CA PHE A 135 0.34 -5.49 -10.37
C PHE A 135 0.62 -5.67 -11.86
N SER A 136 0.17 -4.73 -12.69
CA SER A 136 0.51 -4.73 -14.12
C SER A 136 2.01 -4.61 -14.32
N LEU A 137 2.70 -3.74 -13.58
CA LEU A 137 4.15 -3.64 -13.62
C LEU A 137 4.83 -4.96 -13.22
N ILE A 138 4.36 -5.60 -12.15
CA ILE A 138 4.94 -6.85 -11.65
C ILE A 138 4.73 -8.01 -12.63
N GLU A 139 3.52 -8.16 -13.17
CA GLU A 139 3.13 -9.32 -14.00
C GLU A 139 3.51 -9.18 -15.48
N HIS A 140 3.47 -7.97 -16.03
CA HIS A 140 3.66 -7.72 -17.46
C HIS A 140 4.98 -7.02 -17.82
N GLY A 141 5.85 -6.75 -16.86
CA GLY A 141 7.13 -6.10 -17.06
C GLY A 141 8.23 -7.01 -17.67
N GLU A 142 7.88 -7.92 -18.60
CA GLU A 142 8.79 -8.84 -19.31
C GLU A 142 9.74 -9.60 -18.36
N GLY A 143 9.31 -9.87 -17.14
CA GLY A 143 10.09 -10.53 -16.10
C GLY A 143 11.17 -9.66 -15.45
N THR A 144 11.34 -8.40 -15.88
CA THR A 144 12.34 -7.49 -15.32
C THR A 144 11.91 -6.88 -13.98
N HIS A 145 10.59 -6.69 -13.79
CA HIS A 145 10.00 -6.08 -12.59
C HIS A 145 9.33 -7.07 -11.65
N ASP A 146 9.36 -8.38 -11.97
CA ASP A 146 8.75 -9.42 -11.15
C ASP A 146 9.54 -9.61 -9.84
N LEU A 147 9.15 -8.86 -8.82
CA LEU A 147 9.75 -8.91 -7.47
C LEU A 147 9.62 -10.28 -6.81
N PHE A 148 8.67 -11.09 -7.27
CA PHE A 148 8.27 -12.35 -6.65
C PHE A 148 8.65 -13.58 -7.48
N ASP A 149 9.59 -13.42 -8.42
CA ASP A 149 10.06 -14.52 -9.28
C ASP A 149 10.67 -15.69 -8.52
N ARG A 150 11.24 -15.40 -7.35
CA ARG A 150 11.88 -16.41 -6.46
C ARG A 150 10.93 -17.00 -5.42
N PHE A 151 9.68 -16.49 -5.37
CA PHE A 151 8.68 -17.05 -4.47
C PHE A 151 8.14 -18.34 -5.06
N GLU A 152 8.11 -19.43 -4.26
CA GLU A 152 7.61 -20.72 -4.70
C GLU A 152 6.19 -20.64 -5.27
N GLY A 153 5.89 -21.47 -6.29
CA GLY A 153 4.64 -21.41 -7.06
C GLY A 153 3.36 -21.46 -6.22
N ALA A 154 3.38 -22.14 -5.07
CA ALA A 154 2.26 -22.12 -4.12
C ALA A 154 2.09 -20.76 -3.43
N ALA A 155 3.17 -20.03 -3.15
CA ALA A 155 3.14 -18.68 -2.62
C ALA A 155 2.67 -17.70 -3.70
N ARG A 156 3.18 -17.83 -4.94
CA ARG A 156 2.78 -17.02 -6.09
C ARG A 156 1.31 -17.23 -6.48
N ASN A 157 0.81 -18.48 -6.49
CA ASN A 157 -0.59 -18.79 -6.79
C ASN A 157 -1.54 -18.38 -5.66
N ARG A 158 -1.11 -18.44 -4.41
CA ARG A 158 -1.86 -17.84 -3.28
C ARG A 158 -2.00 -16.33 -3.48
N VAL A 159 -0.94 -15.66 -3.87
CA VAL A 159 -0.90 -14.25 -4.22
C VAL A 159 -1.95 -13.91 -5.27
N ARG A 160 -2.02 -14.68 -6.37
CA ARG A 160 -2.92 -14.42 -7.50
C ARG A 160 -4.40 -14.76 -7.22
N LYS A 161 -4.66 -15.83 -6.47
CA LYS A 161 -6.04 -16.24 -6.12
C LYS A 161 -6.74 -15.24 -5.22
N VAL A 162 -6.00 -14.55 -4.39
CA VAL A 162 -6.53 -13.65 -3.39
C VAL A 162 -6.76 -12.25 -3.94
N SER A 163 -6.07 -11.84 -5.01
CA SER A 163 -6.43 -10.60 -5.69
C SER A 163 -7.89 -10.60 -6.18
N LYS A 164 -8.44 -11.77 -6.52
CA LYS A 164 -9.89 -11.93 -6.81
C LYS A 164 -10.77 -11.98 -5.56
N CYS A 165 -10.29 -12.53 -4.45
CA CYS A 165 -11.07 -12.61 -3.19
C CYS A 165 -10.91 -11.36 -2.32
N GLY A 166 -9.76 -10.69 -2.34
CA GLY A 166 -9.52 -9.44 -1.61
C GLY A 166 -10.45 -8.32 -2.08
N LEU A 167 -10.64 -8.18 -3.39
CA LEU A 167 -11.66 -7.28 -3.94
C LEU A 167 -13.08 -7.65 -3.48
N SER A 168 -13.39 -8.94 -3.38
CA SER A 168 -14.71 -9.42 -2.93
C SER A 168 -14.94 -9.16 -1.43
N ILE A 169 -13.92 -9.27 -0.60
CA ILE A 169 -14.01 -9.02 0.84
C ILE A 169 -14.15 -7.52 1.13
N VAL A 170 -13.43 -6.67 0.42
CA VAL A 170 -13.56 -5.21 0.55
C VAL A 170 -14.91 -4.74 0.01
N CYS A 171 -15.38 -5.27 -1.12
CA CYS A 171 -16.73 -5.00 -1.63
C CYS A 171 -17.84 -5.53 -0.72
N GLN A 172 -17.65 -6.68 -0.07
CA GLN A 172 -18.64 -7.23 0.87
C GLN A 172 -18.68 -6.45 2.19
N SER A 173 -17.57 -5.89 2.66
CA SER A 173 -17.56 -5.01 3.84
C SER A 173 -18.22 -3.65 3.57
N ALA A 174 -18.21 -3.17 2.32
CA ALA A 174 -18.91 -1.96 1.90
C ALA A 174 -20.42 -2.16 1.71
N SER A 175 -20.89 -3.41 1.56
CA SER A 175 -22.31 -3.76 1.32
C SER A 175 -23.04 -4.28 2.54
N VAL A 176 -22.48 -4.21 3.74
CA VAL A 176 -23.17 -4.64 4.97
C VAL A 176 -24.24 -3.62 5.34
N PRO A 177 -25.54 -4.02 5.42
CA PRO A 177 -26.61 -3.12 5.84
C PRO A 177 -26.32 -2.53 7.22
N ALA A 178 -26.69 -1.27 7.43
CA ALA A 178 -26.61 -0.61 8.70
C ALA A 178 -27.32 -1.44 9.77
N GLY A 179 -26.57 -2.12 10.66
CA GLY A 179 -27.12 -2.98 11.71
C GLY A 179 -26.28 -4.19 12.08
N VAL A 180 -25.30 -4.58 11.29
CA VAL A 180 -24.38 -5.65 11.66
C VAL A 180 -23.05 -5.03 12.05
N HIS A 181 -22.69 -5.13 13.33
CA HIS A 181 -21.38 -4.78 13.89
C HIS A 181 -20.30 -5.70 13.32
N ALA A 182 -19.88 -5.48 12.09
CA ALA A 182 -18.87 -6.27 11.38
C ALA A 182 -17.55 -5.50 11.18
N TYR A 183 -17.32 -4.44 11.89
CA TYR A 183 -15.99 -3.90 12.14
C TYR A 183 -15.69 -4.10 13.61
N SER A 184 -15.30 -5.34 13.97
CA SER A 184 -14.57 -5.55 15.19
C SER A 184 -13.30 -4.71 15.11
N PRO A 185 -13.00 -3.85 16.10
CA PRO A 185 -11.73 -3.12 16.18
C PRO A 185 -10.52 -4.04 16.26
N ASN A 186 -10.72 -5.34 16.34
CA ASN A 186 -9.78 -6.42 16.09
C ASN A 186 -9.43 -6.62 14.59
N PHE A 187 -9.65 -5.66 13.71
CA PHE A 187 -8.74 -5.43 12.57
C PHE A 187 -7.39 -5.00 13.12
N SER A 188 -7.21 -5.37 14.36
CA SER A 188 -5.99 -5.37 15.10
C SER A 188 -4.94 -6.15 14.30
N LEU A 189 -3.72 -5.79 14.46
CA LEU A 189 -2.52 -6.52 14.04
C LEU A 189 -2.63 -8.07 14.18
N SER A 190 -3.55 -8.59 14.98
CA SER A 190 -3.82 -10.02 15.17
C SER A 190 -4.52 -10.70 13.98
N LEU A 191 -5.34 -10.01 13.19
CA LEU A 191 -5.86 -10.54 11.92
C LEU A 191 -4.80 -10.51 10.81
N LEU A 192 -3.79 -9.64 10.94
CA LEU A 192 -2.61 -9.63 10.11
C LEU A 192 -1.68 -10.84 10.41
N SER A 193 -1.89 -11.55 11.53
CA SER A 193 -1.05 -12.68 11.94
C SER A 193 -1.40 -14.02 11.29
N LEU A 194 -2.55 -14.13 10.63
CA LEU A 194 -3.01 -15.40 10.05
C LEU A 194 -3.03 -15.34 8.52
N SER A 195 -1.92 -15.75 7.90
CA SER A 195 -1.82 -16.21 6.51
C SER A 195 -2.05 -15.19 5.36
N TYR A 196 -2.00 -13.88 5.60
CA TYR A 196 -1.99 -12.92 4.50
C TYR A 196 -0.63 -12.92 3.81
N SER A 197 -0.61 -13.12 2.49
CA SER A 197 0.61 -12.87 1.71
C SER A 197 0.94 -11.37 1.71
N ALA A 198 2.22 -11.02 1.47
CA ALA A 198 2.63 -9.61 1.36
C ALA A 198 1.76 -8.81 0.39
N PHE A 199 1.29 -9.45 -0.65
CA PHE A 199 0.40 -8.90 -1.67
C PHE A 199 -0.99 -8.51 -1.16
N GLN A 200 -1.63 -9.37 -0.40
CA GLN A 200 -2.96 -9.09 0.17
C GLN A 200 -2.91 -7.91 1.10
N LEU A 201 -1.84 -7.89 1.90
CA LEU A 201 -1.62 -6.82 2.85
C LEU A 201 -1.31 -5.51 2.12
N MET A 202 -0.55 -5.55 1.03
CA MET A 202 -0.29 -4.39 0.18
C MET A 202 -1.60 -3.82 -0.40
N ILE A 203 -2.48 -4.68 -0.95
CA ILE A 203 -3.79 -4.27 -1.47
C ILE A 203 -4.62 -3.62 -0.36
N ALA A 204 -4.73 -4.28 0.79
CA ALA A 204 -5.52 -3.78 1.91
C ALA A 204 -5.00 -2.42 2.41
N LEU A 205 -3.69 -2.24 2.47
CA LEU A 205 -3.07 -0.99 2.90
C LEU A 205 -3.31 0.15 1.89
N VAL A 206 -3.20 -0.11 0.58
CA VAL A 206 -3.47 0.92 -0.43
C VAL A 206 -4.96 1.28 -0.46
N VAL A 207 -5.86 0.31 -0.41
CA VAL A 207 -7.32 0.60 -0.36
C VAL A 207 -7.70 1.34 0.93
N ALA A 208 -6.97 1.13 2.03
CA ALA A 208 -7.20 1.85 3.27
C ALA A 208 -6.82 3.36 3.20
N THR A 209 -6.12 3.80 2.17
CA THR A 209 -5.84 5.23 1.94
C THR A 209 -7.04 6.00 1.38
N ASP A 210 -8.11 5.32 0.95
CA ASP A 210 -9.34 5.99 0.50
C ASP A 210 -9.94 6.85 1.61
N MET A 211 -10.00 8.14 1.37
CA MET A 211 -10.52 9.14 2.31
C MET A 211 -11.99 8.92 2.69
N ALA A 212 -12.76 8.19 1.88
CA ALA A 212 -14.13 7.81 2.24
C ALA A 212 -14.19 6.96 3.52
N HIS A 213 -13.11 6.22 3.82
CA HIS A 213 -12.99 5.38 5.02
C HIS A 213 -12.27 6.06 6.19
N HIS A 214 -11.65 7.23 5.98
CA HIS A 214 -10.82 7.91 6.97
C HIS A 214 -11.54 8.13 8.31
N ASN A 215 -12.76 8.66 8.29
CA ASN A 215 -13.52 8.94 9.50
C ASN A 215 -13.86 7.67 10.29
N THR A 216 -14.13 6.56 9.61
CA THR A 216 -14.42 5.26 10.24
C THR A 216 -13.17 4.71 10.91
N VAL A 217 -12.01 4.77 10.26
CA VAL A 217 -10.72 4.34 10.82
C VAL A 217 -10.35 5.18 12.03
N MET A 218 -10.48 6.51 11.93
CA MET A 218 -10.19 7.43 13.04
C MET A 218 -11.12 7.23 14.24
N GLN A 219 -12.40 6.95 14.00
CA GLN A 219 -13.34 6.69 15.09
C GLN A 219 -13.03 5.36 15.79
N SER A 220 -12.69 4.31 15.05
CA SER A 220 -12.27 3.03 15.61
C SER A 220 -11.02 3.18 16.47
N PHE A 221 -10.02 3.91 15.98
CA PHE A 221 -8.78 4.19 16.71
C PHE A 221 -9.04 4.96 18.01
N LYS A 222 -9.89 6.00 17.98
CA LYS A 222 -10.30 6.75 19.19
C LYS A 222 -10.99 5.85 20.22
N ASN A 223 -11.90 4.98 19.78
CA ASN A 223 -12.61 4.06 20.66
C ASN A 223 -11.66 3.06 21.34
N GLU A 224 -10.65 2.59 20.63
CA GLU A 224 -9.65 1.64 21.14
C GLU A 224 -8.75 2.29 22.21
N ILE A 225 -8.30 3.53 21.98
CA ILE A 225 -7.55 4.30 22.97
C ILE A 225 -8.39 4.51 24.25
N HIS A 226 -9.67 4.84 24.13
CA HIS A 226 -10.55 5.04 25.29
C HIS A 226 -10.78 3.75 26.06
N SER A 227 -10.95 2.61 25.39
CA SER A 227 -11.11 1.32 26.05
C SER A 227 -9.84 0.87 26.79
N SER A 228 -8.67 1.08 26.19
CA SER A 228 -7.38 0.76 26.82
C SER A 228 -7.11 1.61 28.07
N SER A 229 -7.47 2.89 28.05
CA SER A 229 -7.30 3.79 29.19
C SER A 229 -8.23 3.49 30.37
N GLN A 230 -9.29 2.71 30.19
CA GLN A 230 -10.17 2.24 31.25
C GLN A 230 -9.71 0.93 31.92
N LEU A 231 -8.83 0.17 31.25
CA LEU A 231 -8.25 -1.07 31.80
C LEU A 231 -7.04 -0.82 32.71
N GLU A 232 -6.48 0.39 32.69
CA GLU A 232 -5.36 0.80 33.55
C GLU A 232 -5.80 1.54 34.84
N ARG A 233 -7.09 1.61 35.13
CA ARG A 233 -7.67 2.14 36.38
C ARG A 233 -8.32 1.05 37.18
#